data_b0462d689dbcc847a1f75fb375b62a8c
#
_entry.id   b0462d689dbcc847a1f75fb375b62a8c
#
_cell.length_a   1.000
_cell.length_b   1.000
_cell.length_c   1.000
_cell.angle_alpha   90.00
_cell.angle_beta   90.00
_cell.angle_gamma   90.00
#
_symmetry.space_group_name_H-M   'P 1'
#
loop_
_entity.id
_entity.type
_entity.pdbx_description
1 polymer ?
#
loop_
_entity_poly.entity_id
_entity_poly.type
_entity_poly.pdbx_seq_one_letter_code
_entity_poly.pdbx_strand_id
1 'polypeptide(L)'
;MRDATDRMTAAEFQTLIHGGKLPDSRTTSTGNQKVRNAVKIEQNGVLFDSRLECYMHGLLEMHGIAFLFQKKYTVQEPFNYNGETIRAITYTLDFYLPDYDVAIDTKGVATQQGKLRIKMLKRLFADLGRTTPIELPQTKAECDALIYRIIANSEISNN
;
A
#
# COMPACT_ATOMS: atom_id res chain seq x y z
N MET A 1 -27.22 13.43 13.35
CA MET A 1 -25.84 13.56 13.85
C MET A 1 -25.40 12.17 14.27
N ARG A 2 -24.55 11.49 13.48
CA ARG A 2 -23.97 10.20 13.87
C ARG A 2 -22.68 10.49 14.61
N ASP A 3 -22.56 9.88 15.77
CA ASP A 3 -21.49 10.09 16.74
C ASP A 3 -20.14 9.57 16.17
N ALA A 4 -19.07 10.33 16.38
CA ALA A 4 -17.73 10.09 15.81
C ALA A 4 -16.97 8.90 16.48
N THR A 5 -17.69 8.01 17.19
CA THR A 5 -17.14 6.88 17.95
C THR A 5 -17.46 5.51 17.38
N ASP A 6 -18.07 5.43 16.19
CA ASP A 6 -18.36 4.13 15.54
C ASP A 6 -17.13 3.61 14.80
N ARG A 7 -16.08 3.29 15.56
CA ARG A 7 -14.89 2.58 15.06
C ARG A 7 -15.24 1.11 14.93
N MET A 8 -15.18 0.60 13.71
CA MET A 8 -15.34 -0.83 13.42
C MET A 8 -14.36 -1.65 14.26
N THR A 9 -14.85 -2.68 14.95
CA THR A 9 -14.02 -3.60 15.73
C THR A 9 -13.23 -4.54 14.82
N ALA A 10 -12.13 -5.12 15.33
CA ALA A 10 -11.35 -6.12 14.60
C ALA A 10 -12.21 -7.30 14.13
N ALA A 11 -13.19 -7.72 14.92
CA ALA A 11 -14.11 -8.80 14.57
C ALA A 11 -15.07 -8.42 13.44
N GLU A 12 -15.61 -7.20 13.44
CA GLU A 12 -16.45 -6.68 12.36
C GLU A 12 -15.68 -6.53 11.07
N PHE A 13 -14.43 -6.05 11.13
CA PHE A 13 -13.54 -5.94 9.98
C PHE A 13 -13.20 -7.32 9.40
N GLN A 14 -12.91 -8.32 10.24
CA GLN A 14 -12.67 -9.70 9.81
C GLN A 14 -13.92 -10.30 9.15
N THR A 15 -15.11 -10.04 9.70
CA THR A 15 -16.40 -10.51 9.13
C THR A 15 -16.65 -9.85 7.76
N LEU A 16 -16.35 -8.57 7.61
CA LEU A 16 -16.54 -7.82 6.36
C LEU A 16 -15.63 -8.35 5.24
N ILE A 17 -14.38 -8.70 5.57
CA ILE A 17 -13.40 -9.23 4.60
C ILE A 17 -13.67 -10.70 4.26
N HIS A 18 -14.16 -11.50 5.20
CA HIS A 18 -14.39 -12.94 5.01
C HIS A 18 -15.84 -13.30 4.70
N GLY A 19 -16.84 -12.46 5.04
CA GLY A 19 -18.27 -12.72 4.91
C GLY A 19 -18.95 -12.09 3.69
N GLY A 20 -18.31 -11.18 2.98
CA GLY A 20 -18.88 -10.54 1.81
C GLY A 20 -18.91 -11.45 0.58
N LYS A 21 -20.09 -11.98 0.23
CA LYS A 21 -20.32 -12.71 -1.03
C LYS A 21 -20.11 -11.73 -2.19
N LEU A 22 -18.99 -11.88 -2.93
CA LEU A 22 -18.69 -11.07 -4.11
C LEU A 22 -19.70 -11.38 -5.22
N PRO A 23 -20.21 -10.37 -5.97
CA PRO A 23 -20.99 -10.62 -7.18
C PRO A 23 -20.09 -11.25 -8.25
N ASP A 24 -20.62 -12.32 -8.85
CA ASP A 24 -20.01 -13.05 -9.95
C ASP A 24 -20.13 -12.17 -11.22
N SER A 25 -19.07 -11.44 -11.58
CA SER A 25 -19.01 -10.73 -12.86
C SER A 25 -18.02 -11.41 -13.79
N ARG A 26 -18.50 -12.40 -14.54
CA ARG A 26 -17.87 -12.81 -15.78
C ARG A 26 -18.13 -11.75 -16.85
N THR A 27 -17.16 -10.91 -17.12
CA THR A 27 -17.08 -10.19 -18.39
C THR A 27 -15.75 -10.49 -19.04
N THR A 28 -15.82 -11.19 -20.16
CA THR A 28 -14.74 -11.45 -21.10
C THR A 28 -14.33 -10.16 -21.79
N SER A 29 -13.06 -9.73 -21.65
CA SER A 29 -12.43 -8.83 -22.61
C SER A 29 -10.98 -9.25 -22.86
N THR A 30 -10.70 -9.54 -24.09
CA THR A 30 -9.42 -9.81 -24.75
C THR A 30 -8.48 -8.60 -24.62
N GLY A 31 -7.22 -8.82 -24.21
CA GLY A 31 -6.14 -7.91 -24.48
C GLY A 31 -5.38 -7.39 -23.25
N ASN A 32 -4.14 -7.79 -23.13
CA ASN A 32 -3.11 -7.51 -22.14
C ASN A 32 -3.19 -8.35 -20.87
N GLN A 33 -2.12 -9.13 -20.63
CA GLN A 33 -1.96 -9.94 -19.42
C GLN A 33 -1.95 -9.02 -18.17
N LYS A 34 -3.15 -8.68 -17.70
CA LYS A 34 -3.32 -8.14 -16.36
C LYS A 34 -2.90 -9.23 -15.37
N VAL A 35 -2.09 -8.87 -14.39
CA VAL A 35 -1.74 -9.73 -13.25
C VAL A 35 -3.05 -10.38 -12.76
N ARG A 36 -3.15 -11.71 -12.90
CA ARG A 36 -4.32 -12.47 -12.46
C ARG A 36 -4.52 -12.21 -10.98
N ASN A 37 -5.73 -11.75 -10.60
CA ASN A 37 -6.26 -11.60 -9.24
C ASN A 37 -6.11 -10.23 -8.52
N ALA A 38 -5.80 -9.14 -9.18
CA ALA A 38 -6.04 -7.82 -8.59
C ALA A 38 -7.54 -7.47 -8.75
N VAL A 39 -8.36 -7.86 -7.78
CA VAL A 39 -9.77 -7.43 -7.71
C VAL A 39 -9.78 -6.10 -6.98
N LYS A 40 -10.17 -5.03 -7.68
CA LYS A 40 -10.42 -3.73 -7.04
C LYS A 40 -11.56 -3.86 -6.04
N ILE A 41 -11.38 -3.28 -4.87
CA ILE A 41 -12.37 -3.30 -3.80
C ILE A 41 -12.69 -1.87 -3.42
N GLU A 42 -13.95 -1.55 -3.34
CA GLU A 42 -14.44 -0.29 -2.77
C GLU A 42 -14.96 -0.56 -1.36
N GLN A 43 -14.42 0.18 -0.39
CA GLN A 43 -14.84 0.13 1.00
C GLN A 43 -14.88 1.54 1.57
N ASN A 44 -16.01 1.94 2.15
CA ASN A 44 -16.23 3.27 2.74
C ASN A 44 -15.90 4.43 1.78
N GLY A 45 -16.16 4.27 0.47
CA GLY A 45 -15.86 5.26 -0.56
C GLY A 45 -14.38 5.32 -0.98
N VAL A 46 -13.53 4.43 -0.46
CA VAL A 46 -12.12 4.30 -0.85
C VAL A 46 -11.97 3.11 -1.80
N LEU A 47 -11.31 3.35 -2.93
CA LEU A 47 -11.02 2.31 -3.93
C LEU A 47 -9.61 1.75 -3.71
N PHE A 48 -9.53 0.44 -3.47
CA PHE A 48 -8.28 -0.29 -3.27
C PHE A 48 -7.94 -1.13 -4.50
N ASP A 49 -6.66 -1.18 -4.85
CA ASP A 49 -6.17 -1.98 -5.98
C ASP A 49 -6.04 -3.48 -5.62
N SER A 50 -6.07 -3.83 -4.34
CA SER A 50 -6.01 -5.23 -3.87
C SER A 50 -6.70 -5.45 -2.52
N ARG A 51 -7.05 -6.73 -2.24
CA ARG A 51 -7.57 -7.14 -0.92
C ARG A 51 -6.55 -6.93 0.20
N LEU A 52 -5.27 -7.07 -0.11
CA LEU A 52 -4.20 -6.91 0.88
C LEU A 52 -4.01 -5.44 1.25
N GLU A 53 -4.12 -4.54 0.26
CA GLU A 53 -4.12 -3.09 0.48
C GLU A 53 -5.29 -2.65 1.37
N CYS A 54 -6.51 -3.12 1.06
CA CYS A 54 -7.70 -2.88 1.89
C CYS A 54 -7.52 -3.43 3.32
N TYR A 55 -6.94 -4.61 3.48
CA TYR A 55 -6.64 -5.20 4.79
C TYR A 55 -5.66 -4.36 5.60
N MET A 56 -4.53 -3.94 4.99
CA MET A 56 -3.55 -3.09 5.64
C MET A 56 -4.14 -1.74 6.04
N HIS A 57 -4.96 -1.13 5.19
CA HIS A 57 -5.66 0.11 5.50
C HIS A 57 -6.49 -0.03 6.78
N GLY A 58 -7.31 -1.10 6.87
CA GLY A 58 -8.12 -1.37 8.07
C GLY A 58 -7.27 -1.64 9.32
N LEU A 59 -6.12 -2.30 9.20
CA LEU A 59 -5.19 -2.49 10.31
C LEU A 59 -4.64 -1.15 10.83
N LEU A 60 -4.21 -0.28 9.94
CA LEU A 60 -3.69 1.05 10.29
C LEU A 60 -4.75 1.88 11.01
N GLU A 61 -5.99 1.90 10.49
CA GLU A 61 -7.12 2.57 11.13
C GLU A 61 -7.44 1.98 12.50
N MET A 62 -7.49 0.64 12.61
CA MET A 62 -7.79 -0.06 13.87
C MET A 62 -6.79 0.28 14.98
N HIS A 63 -5.51 0.40 14.64
CA HIS A 63 -4.46 0.75 15.59
C HIS A 63 -4.27 2.26 15.76
N GLY A 64 -5.05 3.10 15.07
CA GLY A 64 -4.95 4.56 15.14
C GLY A 64 -3.63 5.12 14.62
N ILE A 65 -2.97 4.39 13.70
CA ILE A 65 -1.71 4.80 13.09
C ILE A 65 -2.00 5.78 11.95
N ALA A 66 -1.40 6.98 12.02
CA ALA A 66 -1.50 7.96 10.95
C ALA A 66 -0.72 7.51 9.70
N PHE A 67 -1.32 7.67 8.52
CA PHE A 67 -0.69 7.29 7.26
C PHE A 67 -1.08 8.22 6.11
N LEU A 68 -0.22 8.29 5.10
CA LEU A 68 -0.52 8.86 3.79
C LEU A 68 -0.79 7.71 2.83
N PHE A 69 -2.02 7.67 2.29
CA PHE A 69 -2.47 6.63 1.37
C PHE A 69 -2.12 7.00 -0.07
N GLN A 70 -1.63 6.02 -0.85
CA GLN A 70 -1.28 6.15 -2.26
C GLN A 70 -0.35 7.35 -2.57
N LYS A 71 0.72 7.48 -1.78
CA LYS A 71 1.69 8.55 -1.95
C LYS A 71 2.53 8.35 -3.21
N LYS A 72 2.47 9.31 -4.13
CA LYS A 72 3.18 9.28 -5.40
C LYS A 72 4.58 9.89 -5.27
N TYR A 73 5.58 9.19 -5.82
CA TYR A 73 6.96 9.64 -5.93
C TYR A 73 7.38 9.69 -7.39
N THR A 74 8.10 10.74 -7.80
CA THR A 74 8.80 10.76 -9.08
C THR A 74 10.17 10.12 -8.87
N VAL A 75 10.35 8.91 -9.37
CA VAL A 75 11.58 8.12 -9.18
C VAL A 75 12.60 8.34 -10.30
N GLN A 76 12.17 8.96 -11.39
CA GLN A 76 13.03 9.49 -12.45
C GLN A 76 12.34 10.73 -13.02
N GLU A 77 13.06 11.84 -13.02
CA GLU A 77 12.58 13.08 -13.64
C GLU A 77 12.54 12.97 -15.19
N PRO A 78 11.66 13.72 -15.86
CA PRO A 78 11.67 13.73 -17.31
C PRO A 78 12.98 14.37 -17.83
N PHE A 79 13.45 13.91 -18.99
CA PHE A 79 14.66 14.44 -19.62
C PHE A 79 14.56 14.37 -21.15
N ASN A 80 15.44 15.09 -21.82
CA ASN A 80 15.56 15.06 -23.27
C ASN A 80 16.76 14.20 -23.68
N TYR A 81 16.54 13.33 -24.67
CA TYR A 81 17.58 12.49 -25.25
C TYR A 81 17.44 12.48 -26.77
N ASN A 82 18.47 12.92 -27.48
CA ASN A 82 18.51 12.97 -28.96
C ASN A 82 17.25 13.61 -29.60
N GLY A 83 16.71 14.69 -28.99
CA GLY A 83 15.52 15.38 -29.50
C GLY A 83 14.19 14.74 -29.07
N GLU A 84 14.22 13.61 -28.35
CA GLU A 84 13.04 12.97 -27.77
C GLU A 84 12.87 13.35 -26.30
N THR A 85 11.66 13.68 -25.89
CA THR A 85 11.33 13.91 -24.48
C THR A 85 10.97 12.58 -23.81
N ILE A 86 11.84 12.13 -22.91
CA ILE A 86 11.60 10.97 -22.08
C ILE A 86 10.78 11.38 -20.86
N ARG A 87 9.62 10.75 -20.68
CA ARG A 87 8.68 11.06 -19.60
C ARG A 87 9.21 10.61 -18.25
N ALA A 88 8.77 11.31 -17.19
CA ALA A 88 9.04 10.90 -15.82
C ALA A 88 8.55 9.47 -15.54
N ILE A 89 9.30 8.75 -14.71
CA ILE A 89 8.82 7.50 -14.11
C ILE A 89 8.34 7.81 -12.71
N THR A 90 7.10 7.43 -12.43
CA THR A 90 6.50 7.61 -11.11
C THR A 90 6.23 6.27 -10.45
N TYR A 91 6.24 6.27 -9.12
CA TYR A 91 5.86 5.15 -8.28
C TYR A 91 4.84 5.61 -7.25
N THR A 92 3.73 4.88 -7.14
CA THR A 92 2.73 5.12 -6.09
C THR A 92 2.93 4.08 -5.00
N LEU A 93 3.30 4.54 -3.83
CA LEU A 93 3.46 3.75 -2.63
C LEU A 93 2.10 3.62 -1.94
N ASP A 94 1.72 2.41 -1.49
CA ASP A 94 0.40 2.19 -0.89
C ASP A 94 0.23 3.01 0.40
N PHE A 95 1.19 2.92 1.34
CA PHE A 95 1.13 3.64 2.62
C PHE A 95 2.49 4.22 3.00
N TYR A 96 2.50 5.43 3.55
CA TYR A 96 3.64 6.01 4.24
C TYR A 96 3.22 6.44 5.63
N LEU A 97 3.92 5.96 6.65
CA LEU A 97 3.66 6.24 8.06
C LEU A 97 4.61 7.33 8.55
N PRO A 98 4.17 8.61 8.64
CA PRO A 98 5.07 9.70 8.94
C PRO A 98 5.66 9.63 10.34
N ASP A 99 4.88 9.16 11.34
CA ASP A 99 5.31 9.10 12.74
C ASP A 99 6.39 8.03 13.00
N TYR A 100 6.50 7.04 12.09
CA TYR A 100 7.43 5.93 12.20
C TYR A 100 8.53 5.96 11.12
N ASP A 101 8.41 6.87 10.16
CA ASP A 101 9.21 6.93 8.93
C ASP A 101 9.31 5.58 8.22
N VAL A 102 8.16 4.92 8.00
CA VAL A 102 8.06 3.62 7.33
C VAL A 102 7.23 3.73 6.06
N ALA A 103 7.74 3.18 4.97
CA ALA A 103 7.04 3.04 3.70
C ALA A 103 6.54 1.60 3.55
N ILE A 104 5.27 1.41 3.18
CA ILE A 104 4.65 0.09 3.02
C ILE A 104 4.05 -0.02 1.62
N ASP A 105 4.35 -1.12 0.93
CA ASP A 105 3.77 -1.46 -0.36
C ASP A 105 3.29 -2.93 -0.33
N THR A 106 1.97 -3.11 -0.35
CA THR A 106 1.32 -4.41 -0.21
C THR A 106 1.28 -5.14 -1.56
N LYS A 107 2.16 -6.10 -1.78
CA LYS A 107 2.26 -6.80 -3.07
C LYS A 107 2.03 -8.30 -2.93
N GLY A 108 0.91 -8.77 -3.48
CA GLY A 108 0.66 -10.21 -3.57
C GLY A 108 1.64 -10.96 -4.49
N VAL A 109 2.12 -10.33 -5.57
CA VAL A 109 3.12 -10.88 -6.50
C VAL A 109 4.02 -9.77 -7.02
N ALA A 110 5.32 -9.91 -6.81
CA ALA A 110 6.32 -8.95 -7.29
C ALA A 110 6.62 -9.17 -8.79
N THR A 111 6.14 -8.29 -9.66
CA THR A 111 6.53 -8.27 -11.07
C THR A 111 7.96 -7.73 -11.24
N GLN A 112 8.63 -8.07 -12.35
CA GLN A 112 9.96 -7.53 -12.67
C GLN A 112 9.96 -6.00 -12.72
N GLN A 113 8.92 -5.43 -13.32
CA GLN A 113 8.75 -3.97 -13.38
C GLN A 113 8.52 -3.36 -11.99
N GLY A 114 7.75 -4.01 -11.11
CA GLY A 114 7.57 -3.59 -9.72
C GLY A 114 8.90 -3.61 -8.95
N LYS A 115 9.68 -4.68 -9.07
CA LYS A 115 11.01 -4.78 -8.45
C LYS A 115 11.96 -3.67 -8.91
N LEU A 116 11.94 -3.33 -10.21
CA LEU A 116 12.75 -2.23 -10.74
C LEU A 116 12.33 -0.88 -10.13
N ARG A 117 11.03 -0.60 -10.08
CA ARG A 117 10.51 0.66 -9.52
C ARG A 117 10.80 0.79 -8.03
N ILE A 118 10.75 -0.29 -7.25
CA ILE A 118 11.20 -0.30 -5.84
C ILE A 118 12.69 0.03 -5.72
N LYS A 119 13.56 -0.51 -6.61
CA LYS A 119 14.97 -0.13 -6.62
C LYS A 119 15.17 1.36 -6.91
N MET A 120 14.39 1.92 -7.84
CA MET A 120 14.44 3.34 -8.15
C MET A 120 13.95 4.19 -6.96
N LEU A 121 12.90 3.77 -6.25
CA LEU A 121 12.43 4.44 -5.03
C LEU A 121 13.50 4.41 -3.92
N LYS A 122 14.18 3.26 -3.72
CA LYS A 122 15.31 3.16 -2.78
C LYS A 122 16.44 4.10 -3.17
N ARG A 123 16.75 4.24 -4.46
CA ARG A 123 17.76 5.19 -4.94
C ARG A 123 17.34 6.63 -4.63
N LEU A 124 16.09 6.99 -4.92
CA LEU A 124 15.56 8.31 -4.59
C LEU A 124 15.68 8.62 -3.09
N PHE A 125 15.33 7.66 -2.22
CA PHE A 125 15.46 7.85 -0.77
C PHE A 125 16.91 8.02 -0.34
N ALA A 126 17.84 7.23 -0.91
CA ALA A 126 19.27 7.36 -0.66
C ALA A 126 19.81 8.73 -1.10
N ASP A 127 19.41 9.22 -2.27
CA ASP A 127 19.82 10.54 -2.80
C ASP A 127 19.27 11.69 -1.93
N LEU A 128 18.13 11.49 -1.27
CA LEU A 128 17.54 12.43 -0.31
C LEU A 128 18.09 12.28 1.12
N GLY A 129 19.08 11.40 1.33
CA GLY A 129 19.63 11.09 2.66
C GLY A 129 18.64 10.43 3.62
N ARG A 130 17.56 9.80 3.10
CA ARG A 130 16.54 9.12 3.89
C ARG A 130 16.93 7.68 4.14
N THR A 131 16.72 7.21 5.37
CA THR A 131 16.91 5.81 5.79
C THR A 131 15.60 5.06 5.95
N THR A 132 14.49 5.63 5.45
CA THR A 132 13.12 5.07 5.53
C THR A 132 13.09 3.63 5.03
N PRO A 133 12.74 2.62 5.86
CA PRO A 133 12.56 1.26 5.42
C PRO A 133 11.36 1.15 4.48
N ILE A 134 11.48 0.31 3.45
CA ILE A 134 10.39 -0.02 2.53
C ILE A 134 10.00 -1.47 2.79
N GLU A 135 8.85 -1.65 3.41
CA GLU A 135 8.28 -2.94 3.78
C GLU A 135 7.34 -3.44 2.69
N LEU A 136 7.43 -4.73 2.36
CA LEU A 136 6.69 -5.35 1.25
C LEU A 136 5.91 -6.58 1.71
N PRO A 137 4.92 -6.45 2.61
CA PRO A 137 4.13 -7.58 3.06
C PRO A 137 3.32 -8.18 1.91
N GLN A 138 3.31 -9.51 1.81
CA GLN A 138 2.64 -10.27 0.74
C GLN A 138 1.41 -11.02 1.23
N THR A 139 1.28 -11.18 2.56
CA THR A 139 0.18 -11.90 3.20
C THR A 139 -0.41 -11.07 4.36
N LYS A 140 -1.63 -11.42 4.77
CA LYS A 140 -2.26 -10.80 5.95
C LYS A 140 -1.43 -11.01 7.22
N ALA A 141 -0.88 -12.21 7.41
CA ALA A 141 -0.04 -12.51 8.56
C ALA A 141 1.23 -11.65 8.59
N GLU A 142 1.82 -11.35 7.43
CA GLU A 142 2.95 -10.43 7.33
C GLU A 142 2.53 -8.98 7.62
N CYS A 143 1.32 -8.56 7.21
CA CYS A 143 0.76 -7.26 7.57
C CYS A 143 0.61 -7.14 9.09
N ASP A 144 0.01 -8.14 9.75
CA ASP A 144 -0.17 -8.18 11.20
C ASP A 144 1.19 -8.10 11.92
N ALA A 145 2.14 -8.95 11.54
CA ALA A 145 3.48 -8.97 12.12
C ALA A 145 4.22 -7.64 11.95
N LEU A 146 4.07 -6.99 10.80
CA LEU A 146 4.66 -5.68 10.53
C LEU A 146 4.11 -4.62 11.47
N ILE A 147 2.78 -4.52 11.62
CA ILE A 147 2.14 -3.52 12.47
C ILE A 147 2.53 -3.74 13.94
N TYR A 148 2.51 -4.98 14.45
CA TYR A 148 2.97 -5.27 15.81
C TYR A 148 4.43 -4.87 16.02
N ARG A 149 5.31 -5.13 15.06
CA ARG A 149 6.73 -4.72 15.12
C ARG A 149 6.89 -3.21 15.18
N ILE A 150 6.13 -2.46 14.37
CA ILE A 150 6.16 -0.99 14.34
C ILE A 150 5.75 -0.42 15.69
N ILE A 151 4.65 -0.91 16.27
CA ILE A 151 4.14 -0.46 17.58
C ILE A 151 5.14 -0.77 18.68
N ALA A 152 5.65 -2.01 18.74
CA ALA A 152 6.62 -2.41 19.77
C ALA A 152 7.90 -1.58 19.75
N ASN A 153 8.41 -1.26 18.55
CA ASN A 153 9.61 -0.42 18.41
C ASN A 153 9.39 1.02 18.89
N SER A 154 8.18 1.57 18.74
CA SER A 154 7.86 2.92 19.20
C SER A 154 7.81 3.02 20.74
N GLU A 155 7.33 1.98 21.40
CA GLU A 155 7.29 1.91 22.88
C GLU A 155 8.69 1.87 23.50
N ILE A 156 9.65 1.19 22.83
CA ILE A 156 11.04 1.12 23.27
C ILE A 156 11.76 2.47 23.10
N SER A 157 11.42 3.24 22.06
CA SER A 157 12.08 4.52 21.78
C SER A 157 11.59 5.67 22.68
N ASN A 158 10.47 5.49 23.37
CA ASN A 158 9.86 6.49 24.26
C ASN A 158 10.18 6.27 25.75
N ASN A 159 10.96 5.24 26.11
CA ASN A 159 11.48 4.94 27.44
C ASN A 159 12.98 5.28 27.54
#